data_7e493ff98c2ed1f59411e2593f30d00e
#
_entry.id   7e493ff98c2ed1f59411e2593f30d00e
#
_cell.length_a   1.000
_cell.length_b   1.000
_cell.length_c   1.000
_cell.angle_alpha   90.00
_cell.angle_beta   90.00
_cell.angle_gamma   90.00
#
_symmetry.space_group_name_H-M   'P 1'
#
loop_
_entity.id
_entity.type
_entity.pdbx_description
1 polymer ?
#
loop_
_entity_poly.entity_id
_entity_poly.type
_entity_poly.pdbx_seq_one_letter_code
_entity_poly.pdbx_strand_id
1 'polypeptide(L)'
;GGVVTAAGSLHPEGGRLDLDAAMKRLRPLRRTDIQATLSGTASVKGTLMAPQVAADITIDEALVNLNRLTGSSVTTLPVEGTSEAPEPVTEKKEGHGSLDVSVRAPGHIAVNGHGLESEWQAGLRVRGALNDPLVIGSVRSVRGQFDLLSKIFTLRPSTISFNGGAVSNPLLDVTLRYEVPDITADVRVSGSVRRMKLELTSTPSLPQEEIISRVMFGRGSSELGRFESLRLAAAVARLAGFGSGGLGVLDLGRAVLGVDVLRVNSATDKESGDEESSLEVGKFIGEKIYLGVEQGLEPDSTAVIMELELTPHSKAGIRTEQDNTSAGVQWKMNY
;
A
#
# COMPACT_ATOMS: atom_id res chain seq x y z
N GLY A 1 28.32 -13.12 14.63
CA GLY A 1 28.80 -11.78 14.94
C GLY A 1 29.63 -11.24 13.80
N GLY A 2 29.36 -10.01 13.35
CA GLY A 2 30.20 -9.34 12.36
C GLY A 2 31.41 -8.68 13.02
N VAL A 3 32.42 -8.39 12.23
CA VAL A 3 33.65 -7.72 12.65
C VAL A 3 33.76 -6.39 11.91
N VAL A 4 34.11 -5.34 12.66
CA VAL A 4 34.50 -4.04 12.13
C VAL A 4 35.93 -3.78 12.59
N THR A 5 36.79 -3.44 11.65
CA THR A 5 38.12 -2.93 11.90
C THR A 5 38.17 -1.50 11.42
N ALA A 6 38.64 -0.59 12.24
CA ALA A 6 38.83 0.80 11.87
C ALA A 6 40.22 1.26 12.25
N ALA A 7 40.85 2.02 11.37
CA ALA A 7 42.14 2.66 11.59
C ALA A 7 42.09 4.10 11.06
N GLY A 8 42.86 4.99 11.65
CA GLY A 8 42.93 6.36 11.15
C GLY A 8 43.42 7.35 12.19
N SER A 9 43.35 8.62 11.85
CA SER A 9 43.79 9.71 12.70
C SER A 9 42.77 10.85 12.73
N LEU A 10 42.69 11.46 13.92
CA LEU A 10 41.96 12.71 14.14
C LEU A 10 42.95 13.73 14.60
N HIS A 11 43.12 14.84 13.89
CA HIS A 11 43.96 15.96 14.30
C HIS A 11 43.08 17.05 14.91
N PRO A 12 43.18 17.25 16.22
CA PRO A 12 42.33 18.25 16.92
C PRO A 12 42.58 19.69 16.42
N GLU A 13 43.81 20.00 16.09
CA GLU A 13 44.20 21.28 15.48
C GLU A 13 43.79 21.25 13.97
N GLY A 14 42.68 21.95 13.67
CA GLY A 14 42.10 22.01 12.30
C GLY A 14 41.02 20.96 12.01
N GLY A 15 40.68 20.05 12.95
CA GLY A 15 39.54 19.12 12.81
C GLY A 15 39.67 18.15 11.65
N ARG A 16 40.91 17.80 11.22
CA ARG A 16 41.14 16.92 10.08
C ARG A 16 40.87 15.46 10.47
N LEU A 17 40.10 14.79 9.62
CA LEU A 17 39.73 13.38 9.72
C LEU A 17 40.41 12.57 8.60
N ASP A 18 40.94 11.40 8.94
CA ASP A 18 41.36 10.38 8.01
C ASP A 18 41.10 9.01 8.66
N LEU A 19 39.97 8.41 8.32
CA LEU A 19 39.49 7.17 8.93
C LEU A 19 39.18 6.18 7.80
N ASP A 20 39.73 4.96 7.91
CA ASP A 20 39.40 3.84 7.06
C ASP A 20 38.76 2.72 7.92
N ALA A 21 37.70 2.13 7.43
CA ALA A 21 37.01 1.03 8.10
C ALA A 21 36.75 -0.11 7.12
N ALA A 22 36.91 -1.33 7.62
CA ALA A 22 36.52 -2.54 6.92
C ALA A 22 35.46 -3.29 7.75
N MET A 23 34.42 -3.72 7.10
CA MET A 23 33.27 -4.42 7.69
C MET A 23 33.18 -5.81 7.08
N LYS A 24 33.00 -6.83 7.92
CA LYS A 24 32.79 -8.20 7.46
C LYS A 24 31.58 -8.79 8.19
N ARG A 25 30.53 -9.10 7.42
CA ARG A 25 29.27 -9.64 7.93
C ARG A 25 28.68 -8.85 9.11
N LEU A 26 28.75 -7.52 9.04
CA LEU A 26 28.21 -6.64 10.04
C LEU A 26 26.66 -6.64 9.95
N ARG A 27 26.00 -6.69 11.09
CA ARG A 27 24.53 -6.57 11.20
C ARG A 27 24.16 -5.24 11.88
N PRO A 28 24.19 -4.11 11.15
CA PRO A 28 23.93 -2.80 11.73
C PRO A 28 22.47 -2.58 12.06
N LEU A 29 21.57 -3.29 11.35
CA LEU A 29 20.11 -3.16 11.50
C LEU A 29 19.54 -4.48 12.03
N ARG A 30 18.94 -4.41 13.21
CA ARG A 30 18.15 -5.48 13.83
C ARG A 30 16.74 -4.99 14.14
N ARG A 31 16.13 -4.34 13.17
CA ARG A 31 14.73 -3.96 13.29
C ARG A 31 13.86 -5.17 12.94
N THR A 32 12.64 -5.18 13.43
CA THR A 32 11.70 -6.27 13.16
C THR A 32 11.15 -6.24 11.72
N ASP A 33 11.23 -5.09 11.09
CA ASP A 33 10.78 -4.82 9.72
C ASP A 33 11.91 -4.96 8.68
N ILE A 34 13.17 -4.64 9.07
CA ILE A 34 14.34 -4.71 8.18
C ILE A 34 15.51 -5.31 8.94
N GLN A 35 16.11 -6.33 8.36
CA GLN A 35 17.36 -6.93 8.81
C GLN A 35 18.32 -6.95 7.65
N ALA A 36 19.59 -6.63 7.88
CA ALA A 36 20.62 -6.71 6.85
C ALA A 36 21.97 -7.12 7.41
N THR A 37 22.70 -7.93 6.64
CA THR A 37 24.09 -8.28 6.86
C THR A 37 24.91 -7.64 5.75
N LEU A 38 25.93 -6.87 6.13
CA LEU A 38 26.73 -6.05 5.23
C LEU A 38 28.22 -6.41 5.36
N SER A 39 28.92 -6.35 4.23
CA SER A 39 30.37 -6.40 4.14
C SER A 39 30.86 -5.24 3.26
N GLY A 40 32.07 -4.80 3.44
CA GLY A 40 32.64 -3.74 2.60
C GLY A 40 33.66 -2.87 3.30
N THR A 41 34.00 -1.77 2.64
CA THR A 41 34.96 -0.77 3.14
C THR A 41 34.32 0.60 3.11
N ALA A 42 34.74 1.45 4.04
CA ALA A 42 34.35 2.84 4.10
C ALA A 42 35.56 3.69 4.48
N SER A 43 35.62 4.89 3.91
CA SER A 43 36.62 5.90 4.29
C SER A 43 35.94 7.24 4.56
N VAL A 44 36.42 7.93 5.56
CA VAL A 44 35.95 9.29 5.90
C VAL A 44 37.20 10.19 5.95
N LYS A 45 37.27 11.15 5.00
CA LYS A 45 38.39 12.09 4.88
C LYS A 45 37.89 13.53 4.93
N GLY A 46 38.81 14.47 5.15
CA GLY A 46 38.47 15.90 5.14
C GLY A 46 38.47 16.53 6.52
N THR A 47 37.47 17.34 6.82
CA THR A 47 37.34 18.02 8.12
C THR A 47 36.02 17.65 8.79
N LEU A 48 35.91 17.83 10.10
CA LEU A 48 34.65 17.62 10.85
C LEU A 48 33.48 18.44 10.28
N MET A 49 33.77 19.60 9.68
CA MET A 49 32.76 20.48 9.10
C MET A 49 32.40 20.08 7.65
N ALA A 50 33.34 19.46 6.93
CA ALA A 50 33.16 19.04 5.54
C ALA A 50 33.77 17.64 5.34
N PRO A 51 33.17 16.57 5.92
CA PRO A 51 33.64 15.22 5.75
C PRO A 51 33.31 14.70 4.32
N GLN A 52 34.24 13.97 3.76
CA GLN A 52 34.08 13.23 2.51
C GLN A 52 33.97 11.77 2.85
N VAL A 53 32.78 11.20 2.59
CA VAL A 53 32.48 9.78 2.88
C VAL A 53 32.49 9.01 1.58
N ALA A 54 33.36 8.03 1.47
CA ALA A 54 33.37 7.07 0.36
C ALA A 54 33.21 5.66 0.93
N ALA A 55 32.39 4.82 0.28
CA ALA A 55 32.23 3.44 0.71
C ALA A 55 31.86 2.51 -0.45
N ASP A 56 32.36 1.28 -0.36
CA ASP A 56 31.92 0.15 -1.17
C ASP A 56 31.27 -0.87 -0.24
N ILE A 57 29.95 -1.02 -0.37
CA ILE A 57 29.15 -1.88 0.51
C ILE A 57 28.55 -3.01 -0.32
N THR A 58 28.69 -4.22 0.18
CA THR A 58 27.98 -5.41 -0.31
C THR A 58 26.94 -5.82 0.72
N ILE A 59 25.70 -5.92 0.30
CA ILE A 59 24.63 -6.51 1.09
C ILE A 59 24.73 -8.02 0.89
N ASP A 60 25.23 -8.73 1.91
CA ASP A 60 25.39 -10.18 1.88
C ASP A 60 24.02 -10.87 1.95
N GLU A 61 23.12 -10.33 2.78
CA GLU A 61 21.76 -10.80 2.99
C GLU A 61 20.89 -9.67 3.54
N ALA A 62 19.67 -9.57 3.07
CA ALA A 62 18.68 -8.67 3.64
C ALA A 62 17.29 -9.30 3.67
N LEU A 63 16.54 -9.01 4.72
CA LEU A 63 15.14 -9.37 4.87
C LEU A 63 14.32 -8.12 5.13
N VAL A 64 13.31 -7.88 4.29
CA VAL A 64 12.35 -6.78 4.41
C VAL A 64 10.97 -7.36 4.62
N ASN A 65 10.34 -7.02 5.75
CA ASN A 65 8.98 -7.46 6.08
C ASN A 65 8.00 -6.29 5.90
N LEU A 66 7.25 -6.29 4.80
CA LEU A 66 6.32 -5.23 4.44
C LEU A 66 5.17 -5.09 5.44
N ASN A 67 4.72 -6.18 6.08
CA ASN A 67 3.64 -6.15 7.07
C ASN A 67 3.98 -5.29 8.31
N ARG A 68 5.27 -5.05 8.53
CA ARG A 68 5.79 -4.30 9.67
C ARG A 68 6.30 -2.91 9.30
N LEU A 69 6.47 -2.63 8.00
CA LEU A 69 6.87 -1.32 7.49
C LEU A 69 5.74 -0.29 7.55
N THR A 70 4.49 -0.74 7.52
CA THR A 70 3.33 0.11 7.77
C THR A 70 3.24 0.42 9.26
N GLY A 71 4.21 1.20 9.76
CA GLY A 71 4.10 1.89 11.04
C GLY A 71 2.87 2.79 10.97
N SER A 72 2.08 2.76 12.04
CA SER A 72 0.93 3.61 12.26
C SER A 72 1.21 5.02 11.75
N SER A 73 0.68 5.38 10.61
CA SER A 73 0.47 6.78 10.31
C SER A 73 -0.57 7.22 11.34
N VAL A 74 -0.10 7.88 12.40
CA VAL A 74 -0.98 8.64 13.27
C VAL A 74 -1.65 9.63 12.32
N THR A 75 -2.93 9.38 12.03
CA THR A 75 -3.75 10.33 11.28
C THR A 75 -3.79 11.56 12.16
N THR A 76 -3.02 12.58 11.81
CA THR A 76 -3.16 13.92 12.37
C THR A 76 -4.56 14.37 11.96
N LEU A 77 -5.49 14.29 12.91
CA LEU A 77 -6.79 14.92 12.78
C LEU A 77 -6.54 16.41 12.61
N PRO A 78 -7.03 17.05 11.53
CA PRO A 78 -6.99 18.49 11.43
C PRO A 78 -7.83 19.06 12.58
N VAL A 79 -7.19 19.66 13.56
CA VAL A 79 -7.87 20.45 14.60
C VAL A 79 -8.25 21.76 13.94
N GLU A 80 -9.50 21.91 13.56
CA GLU A 80 -10.06 23.19 13.14
C GLU A 80 -9.96 24.14 14.35
N GLY A 81 -9.15 25.20 14.22
CA GLY A 81 -9.12 26.29 15.20
C GLY A 81 -7.76 26.78 15.64
N THR A 82 -6.65 26.24 15.18
CA THR A 82 -5.33 26.85 15.39
C THR A 82 -4.92 27.59 14.12
N SER A 83 -4.84 28.90 14.22
CA SER A 83 -4.21 29.81 13.26
C SER A 83 -2.90 29.17 12.78
N GLU A 84 -2.74 29.02 11.47
CA GLU A 84 -1.49 28.59 10.84
C GLU A 84 -0.33 29.40 11.42
N ALA A 85 0.41 28.80 12.34
CA ALA A 85 1.76 29.26 12.60
C ALA A 85 2.52 29.05 11.27
N PRO A 86 3.25 30.04 10.76
CA PRO A 86 4.04 29.88 9.55
C PRO A 86 4.92 28.65 9.74
N GLU A 87 4.86 27.71 8.79
CA GLU A 87 5.77 26.57 8.75
C GLU A 87 7.17 27.12 8.97
N PRO A 88 7.94 26.57 9.93
CA PRO A 88 9.30 26.99 10.08
C PRO A 88 9.98 26.75 8.75
N VAL A 89 10.39 27.82 8.08
CA VAL A 89 11.28 27.77 6.92
C VAL A 89 12.53 27.05 7.44
N THR A 90 12.59 25.74 7.18
CA THR A 90 13.77 24.95 7.51
C THR A 90 14.85 25.50 6.58
N GLU A 91 15.65 26.44 7.08
CA GLU A 91 16.87 26.82 6.41
C GLU A 91 17.60 25.52 6.07
N LYS A 92 17.73 25.21 4.79
CA LYS A 92 18.60 24.14 4.31
C LYS A 92 19.99 24.47 4.83
N LYS A 93 20.35 23.88 5.98
CA LYS A 93 21.72 23.95 6.48
C LYS A 93 22.59 23.39 5.35
N GLU A 94 23.39 24.24 4.74
CA GLU A 94 24.37 23.84 3.73
C GLU A 94 25.31 22.82 4.40
N GLY A 95 25.05 21.55 4.13
CA GLY A 95 25.90 20.47 4.60
C GLY A 95 27.15 20.44 3.76
N HIS A 96 28.28 20.86 4.32
CA HIS A 96 29.55 20.98 3.63
C HIS A 96 30.24 19.63 3.37
N GLY A 97 29.61 18.49 3.64
CA GLY A 97 30.16 17.15 3.40
C GLY A 97 29.69 16.53 2.09
N SER A 98 30.48 15.58 1.56
CA SER A 98 30.16 14.83 0.34
C SER A 98 30.07 13.32 0.60
N LEU A 99 29.27 12.65 -0.23
CA LEU A 99 29.00 11.23 -0.18
C LEU A 99 29.25 10.59 -1.53
N ASP A 100 29.99 9.48 -1.58
CA ASP A 100 30.11 8.59 -2.74
C ASP A 100 30.12 7.14 -2.26
N VAL A 101 28.95 6.52 -2.23
CA VAL A 101 28.75 5.16 -1.73
C VAL A 101 28.22 4.28 -2.84
N SER A 102 28.94 3.19 -3.10
CA SER A 102 28.53 2.10 -3.98
C SER A 102 27.89 0.99 -3.13
N VAL A 103 26.68 0.58 -3.49
CA VAL A 103 25.94 -0.50 -2.82
C VAL A 103 25.64 -1.59 -3.83
N ARG A 104 26.08 -2.79 -3.56
CA ARG A 104 25.83 -3.98 -4.36
C ARG A 104 25.12 -5.05 -3.51
N ALA A 105 24.11 -5.65 -4.08
CA ALA A 105 23.47 -6.86 -3.54
C ALA A 105 23.30 -7.84 -4.69
N PRO A 106 24.19 -8.84 -4.83
CA PRO A 106 24.17 -9.76 -5.98
C PRO A 106 22.98 -10.73 -5.97
N GLY A 107 22.18 -10.71 -4.94
CA GLY A 107 20.99 -11.51 -4.64
C GLY A 107 20.73 -11.44 -3.14
N HIS A 108 19.82 -12.28 -2.64
CA HIS A 108 19.55 -12.44 -1.21
C HIS A 108 18.94 -11.21 -0.50
N ILE A 109 18.25 -10.34 -1.26
CA ILE A 109 17.32 -9.38 -0.68
C ILE A 109 15.93 -10.02 -0.72
N ALA A 110 15.51 -10.64 0.37
CA ALA A 110 14.17 -11.19 0.51
C ALA A 110 13.18 -10.10 0.93
N VAL A 111 12.07 -9.98 0.20
CA VAL A 111 10.98 -9.03 0.51
C VAL A 111 9.70 -9.82 0.66
N ASN A 112 9.12 -9.81 1.86
CA ASN A 112 7.95 -10.60 2.22
C ASN A 112 6.88 -9.72 2.87
N GLY A 113 5.61 -10.03 2.60
CA GLY A 113 4.46 -9.40 3.27
C GLY A 113 3.35 -9.01 2.31
N HIS A 114 2.13 -8.83 2.83
CA HIS A 114 0.93 -8.54 2.06
C HIS A 114 0.68 -9.49 0.88
N GLY A 115 1.03 -10.78 1.04
CA GLY A 115 0.94 -11.78 -0.03
C GLY A 115 2.15 -11.83 -0.97
N LEU A 116 3.10 -10.91 -0.85
CA LEU A 116 4.34 -10.91 -1.64
C LEU A 116 5.41 -11.76 -0.97
N GLU A 117 6.03 -12.65 -1.75
CA GLU A 117 7.26 -13.37 -1.42
C GLU A 117 8.21 -13.22 -2.60
N SER A 118 9.32 -12.53 -2.42
CA SER A 118 10.19 -12.18 -3.55
C SER A 118 11.63 -12.01 -3.13
N GLU A 119 12.53 -12.21 -4.11
CA GLU A 119 13.97 -12.05 -3.97
C GLU A 119 14.48 -11.05 -5.01
N TRP A 120 15.36 -10.16 -4.58
CA TRP A 120 15.85 -9.05 -5.38
C TRP A 120 17.37 -8.93 -5.32
N GLN A 121 17.94 -8.34 -6.35
CA GLN A 121 19.31 -7.90 -6.44
C GLN A 121 19.37 -6.40 -6.64
N ALA A 122 20.44 -5.74 -6.17
CA ALA A 122 20.56 -4.30 -6.27
C ALA A 122 21.98 -3.88 -6.71
N GLY A 123 22.01 -2.83 -7.51
CA GLY A 123 23.21 -2.08 -7.81
C GLY A 123 22.90 -0.59 -7.76
N LEU A 124 23.31 0.07 -6.68
CA LEU A 124 22.99 1.46 -6.42
C LEU A 124 24.26 2.26 -6.16
N ARG A 125 24.26 3.52 -6.51
CA ARG A 125 25.28 4.49 -6.14
C ARG A 125 24.61 5.72 -5.53
N VAL A 126 25.09 6.11 -4.35
CA VAL A 126 24.60 7.26 -3.60
C VAL A 126 25.69 8.32 -3.63
N ARG A 127 25.38 9.49 -4.18
CA ARG A 127 26.34 10.59 -4.35
C ARG A 127 25.73 11.93 -3.96
N GLY A 128 26.58 12.92 -3.72
CA GLY A 128 26.18 14.30 -3.53
C GLY A 128 26.48 14.82 -2.13
N ALA A 129 25.72 15.80 -1.69
CA ALA A 129 25.86 16.35 -0.36
C ALA A 129 25.26 15.38 0.69
N LEU A 130 25.83 15.36 1.90
CA LEU A 130 25.33 14.50 3.00
C LEU A 130 23.88 14.79 3.36
N ASN A 131 23.42 16.01 3.20
CA ASN A 131 22.05 16.45 3.48
C ASN A 131 21.10 16.33 2.29
N ASP A 132 21.60 16.08 1.07
CA ASP A 132 20.80 15.92 -0.14
C ASP A 132 21.45 14.86 -1.07
N PRO A 133 21.44 13.57 -0.67
CA PRO A 133 22.05 12.52 -1.45
C PRO A 133 21.20 12.13 -2.67
N LEU A 134 21.88 11.93 -3.80
CA LEU A 134 21.30 11.45 -5.04
C LEU A 134 21.53 9.95 -5.16
N VAL A 135 20.48 9.18 -5.34
CA VAL A 135 20.52 7.73 -5.54
C VAL A 135 20.37 7.42 -7.03
N ILE A 136 21.30 6.66 -7.58
CA ILE A 136 21.29 6.23 -8.98
C ILE A 136 21.53 4.72 -9.03
N GLY A 137 20.80 4.04 -9.94
CA GLY A 137 20.95 2.59 -10.13
C GLY A 137 19.64 1.86 -10.19
N SER A 138 19.67 0.56 -9.93
CA SER A 138 18.46 -0.26 -10.03
C SER A 138 18.42 -1.42 -9.04
N VAL A 139 17.20 -1.80 -8.70
CA VAL A 139 16.85 -3.04 -7.99
C VAL A 139 16.08 -3.91 -8.97
N ARG A 140 16.50 -5.15 -9.15
CA ARG A 140 15.89 -6.09 -10.10
C ARG A 140 15.40 -7.34 -9.38
N SER A 141 14.23 -7.82 -9.79
CA SER A 141 13.71 -9.08 -9.28
C SER A 141 14.57 -10.26 -9.75
N VAL A 142 14.79 -11.21 -8.85
CA VAL A 142 15.39 -12.52 -9.16
C VAL A 142 14.28 -13.53 -9.38
N ARG A 143 13.34 -13.57 -8.43
CA ARG A 143 12.15 -14.44 -8.45
C ARG A 143 11.14 -13.92 -7.45
N GLY A 144 9.91 -14.40 -7.55
CA GLY A 144 8.89 -14.11 -6.55
C GLY A 144 7.51 -14.56 -6.96
N GLN A 145 6.62 -14.50 -6.00
CA GLN A 145 5.20 -14.75 -6.17
C GLN A 145 4.40 -13.75 -5.33
N PHE A 146 3.19 -13.51 -5.77
CA PHE A 146 2.24 -12.64 -5.11
C PHE A 146 0.90 -13.36 -4.99
N ASP A 147 0.46 -13.61 -3.76
CA ASP A 147 -0.88 -14.15 -3.50
C ASP A 147 -1.88 -13.00 -3.38
N LEU A 148 -2.82 -12.96 -4.29
CA LEU A 148 -3.94 -12.04 -4.29
C LEU A 148 -5.24 -12.84 -4.36
N LEU A 149 -6.05 -12.79 -3.31
CA LEU A 149 -7.35 -13.47 -3.24
C LEU A 149 -7.25 -14.99 -3.55
N SER A 150 -6.24 -15.66 -2.99
CA SER A 150 -5.92 -17.08 -3.24
C SER A 150 -5.56 -17.39 -4.70
N LYS A 151 -5.14 -16.38 -5.46
CA LYS A 151 -4.58 -16.52 -6.80
C LYS A 151 -3.10 -16.19 -6.76
N ILE A 152 -2.28 -17.14 -7.19
CA ILE A 152 -0.82 -16.98 -7.18
C ILE A 152 -0.37 -16.37 -8.49
N PHE A 153 0.21 -15.19 -8.40
CA PHE A 153 0.88 -14.51 -9.51
C PHE A 153 2.38 -14.72 -9.42
N THR A 154 3.01 -15.06 -10.51
CA THR A 154 4.47 -15.16 -10.61
C THR A 154 5.07 -13.81 -10.96
N LEU A 155 6.05 -13.36 -10.20
CA LEU A 155 6.81 -12.15 -10.50
C LEU A 155 7.70 -12.40 -11.73
N ARG A 156 7.46 -11.65 -12.81
CA ARG A 156 8.30 -11.65 -14.01
C ARG A 156 9.50 -10.74 -13.82
N PRO A 157 10.50 -10.76 -14.71
CA PRO A 157 11.63 -9.84 -14.63
C PRO A 157 11.15 -8.40 -14.48
N SER A 158 11.47 -7.82 -13.34
CA SER A 158 10.94 -6.52 -12.89
C SER A 158 12.09 -5.64 -12.41
N THR A 159 11.94 -4.33 -12.56
CA THR A 159 12.99 -3.37 -12.22
C THR A 159 12.41 -2.16 -11.50
N ILE A 160 13.11 -1.72 -10.47
CA ILE A 160 12.88 -0.44 -9.78
C ILE A 160 14.13 0.41 -10.03
N SER A 161 13.99 1.57 -10.66
CA SER A 161 15.09 2.41 -11.09
C SER A 161 15.13 3.74 -10.35
N PHE A 162 16.34 4.13 -9.94
CA PHE A 162 16.65 5.41 -9.31
C PHE A 162 17.53 6.22 -10.27
N ASN A 163 17.12 7.40 -10.59
CA ASN A 163 17.77 8.28 -11.58
C ASN A 163 18.29 9.61 -10.99
N GLY A 164 18.50 9.65 -9.68
CA GLY A 164 18.99 10.85 -8.99
C GLY A 164 17.88 11.82 -8.55
N GLY A 165 16.61 11.47 -8.75
CA GLY A 165 15.49 12.21 -8.17
C GLY A 165 15.23 11.82 -6.70
N ALA A 166 14.07 12.22 -6.20
CA ALA A 166 13.68 11.87 -4.82
C ALA A 166 13.69 10.35 -4.61
N VAL A 167 14.38 9.88 -3.58
CA VAL A 167 14.51 8.44 -3.26
C VAL A 167 13.13 7.79 -3.01
N SER A 168 12.18 8.57 -2.52
CA SER A 168 10.79 8.13 -2.29
C SER A 168 9.95 8.02 -3.57
N ASN A 169 10.50 8.37 -4.74
CA ASN A 169 9.77 8.36 -6.01
C ASN A 169 10.55 7.68 -7.14
N PRO A 170 11.00 6.42 -6.98
CA PRO A 170 11.65 5.68 -8.04
C PRO A 170 10.72 5.40 -9.22
N LEU A 171 11.30 4.97 -10.33
CA LEU A 171 10.57 4.46 -11.48
C LEU A 171 10.37 2.95 -11.31
N LEU A 172 9.15 2.52 -11.49
CA LEU A 172 8.72 1.12 -11.39
C LEU A 172 8.51 0.55 -12.80
N ASP A 173 8.90 -0.69 -12.99
CA ASP A 173 8.51 -1.56 -14.09
C ASP A 173 8.41 -2.99 -13.54
N VAL A 174 7.23 -3.31 -13.02
CA VAL A 174 6.94 -4.56 -12.31
C VAL A 174 5.84 -5.30 -13.05
N THR A 175 6.07 -6.56 -13.38
CA THR A 175 5.09 -7.41 -14.06
C THR A 175 4.82 -8.67 -13.25
N LEU A 176 3.54 -8.92 -13.01
CA LEU A 176 3.01 -10.11 -12.36
C LEU A 176 2.21 -10.92 -13.37
N ARG A 177 2.45 -12.21 -13.44
CA ARG A 177 1.77 -13.13 -14.34
C ARG A 177 0.90 -14.12 -13.60
N TYR A 178 -0.36 -14.20 -13.99
CA TYR A 178 -1.29 -15.25 -13.61
C TYR A 178 -1.49 -16.20 -14.78
N GLU A 179 -1.33 -17.49 -14.56
CA GLU A 179 -1.34 -18.49 -15.63
C GLU A 179 -2.23 -19.67 -15.24
N VAL A 180 -3.27 -19.91 -16.04
CA VAL A 180 -4.16 -21.06 -15.97
C VAL A 180 -4.43 -21.56 -17.40
N PRO A 181 -4.98 -22.77 -17.59
CA PRO A 181 -5.14 -23.36 -18.94
C PRO A 181 -5.82 -22.45 -19.95
N ASP A 182 -6.81 -21.66 -19.52
CA ASP A 182 -7.65 -20.87 -20.42
C ASP A 182 -7.14 -19.44 -20.67
N ILE A 183 -6.25 -18.92 -19.81
CA ILE A 183 -5.75 -17.57 -19.92
C ILE A 183 -4.39 -17.41 -19.23
N THR A 184 -3.50 -16.69 -19.88
CA THR A 184 -2.32 -16.09 -19.27
C THR A 184 -2.57 -14.59 -19.16
N ALA A 185 -2.62 -14.05 -17.96
CA ALA A 185 -2.83 -12.62 -17.71
C ALA A 185 -1.57 -11.98 -17.10
N ASP A 186 -1.13 -10.85 -17.66
CA ASP A 186 -0.04 -10.04 -17.18
C ASP A 186 -0.58 -8.72 -16.61
N VAL A 187 -0.21 -8.45 -15.37
CA VAL A 187 -0.47 -7.18 -14.67
C VAL A 187 0.83 -6.42 -14.59
N ARG A 188 0.96 -5.33 -15.33
CA ARG A 188 2.15 -4.49 -15.35
C ARG A 188 1.90 -3.18 -14.63
N VAL A 189 2.76 -2.88 -13.64
CA VAL A 189 2.82 -1.60 -12.93
C VAL A 189 4.03 -0.85 -13.44
N SER A 190 3.84 0.31 -14.03
CA SER A 190 4.92 1.12 -14.60
C SER A 190 4.79 2.60 -14.20
N GLY A 191 5.88 3.36 -14.39
CA GLY A 191 5.93 4.80 -14.06
C GLY A 191 6.54 5.09 -12.70
N SER A 192 6.45 6.33 -12.23
CA SER A 192 6.97 6.71 -10.91
C SER A 192 5.98 6.35 -9.80
N VAL A 193 6.46 6.13 -8.57
CA VAL A 193 5.60 5.82 -7.41
C VAL A 193 4.47 6.82 -7.23
N ARG A 194 4.69 8.11 -7.55
CA ARG A 194 3.65 9.15 -7.47
C ARG A 194 2.69 9.16 -8.65
N ARG A 195 3.05 8.51 -9.78
CA ARG A 195 2.26 8.45 -11.02
C ARG A 195 2.38 7.06 -11.62
N MET A 196 1.86 6.08 -10.92
CA MET A 196 1.83 4.69 -11.39
C MET A 196 0.76 4.53 -12.47
N LYS A 197 1.11 3.72 -13.46
CA LYS A 197 0.19 3.21 -14.47
C LYS A 197 0.05 1.71 -14.29
N LEU A 198 -1.17 1.22 -14.34
CA LEU A 198 -1.47 -0.21 -14.33
C LEU A 198 -1.97 -0.60 -15.71
N GLU A 199 -1.35 -1.60 -16.30
CA GLU A 199 -1.75 -2.20 -17.57
C GLU A 199 -2.08 -3.67 -17.34
N LEU A 200 -3.19 -4.11 -17.91
CA LEU A 200 -3.65 -5.50 -17.86
C LEU A 200 -3.74 -6.03 -19.27
N THR A 201 -3.00 -7.10 -19.55
CA THR A 201 -2.98 -7.77 -20.86
C THR A 201 -3.15 -9.26 -20.69
N SER A 202 -3.58 -9.97 -21.75
CA SER A 202 -3.73 -11.42 -21.71
C SER A 202 -3.41 -12.12 -23.01
N THR A 203 -3.18 -13.43 -22.91
CA THR A 203 -3.12 -14.37 -24.02
C THR A 203 -4.14 -15.49 -23.75
N PRO A 204 -5.17 -15.67 -24.61
CA PRO A 204 -5.52 -14.84 -25.76
C PRO A 204 -5.87 -13.40 -25.38
N SER A 205 -5.76 -12.47 -26.33
CA SER A 205 -6.07 -11.05 -26.09
C SER A 205 -7.56 -10.87 -25.80
N LEU A 206 -7.88 -10.39 -24.61
CA LEU A 206 -9.24 -10.18 -24.13
C LEU A 206 -9.44 -8.74 -23.63
N PRO A 207 -10.67 -8.22 -23.60
CA PRO A 207 -10.98 -6.96 -22.91
C PRO A 207 -10.63 -7.01 -21.43
N GLN A 208 -10.29 -5.87 -20.81
CA GLN A 208 -9.88 -5.81 -19.39
C GLN A 208 -10.93 -6.41 -18.45
N GLU A 209 -12.21 -6.16 -18.70
CA GLU A 209 -13.32 -6.71 -17.92
C GLU A 209 -13.32 -8.23 -17.93
N GLU A 210 -13.09 -8.83 -19.12
CA GLU A 210 -13.04 -10.27 -19.27
C GLU A 210 -11.82 -10.89 -18.61
N ILE A 211 -10.65 -10.21 -18.68
CA ILE A 211 -9.43 -10.64 -17.98
C ILE A 211 -9.67 -10.65 -16.46
N ILE A 212 -10.22 -9.57 -15.92
CA ILE A 212 -10.49 -9.46 -14.49
C ILE A 212 -11.50 -10.52 -14.05
N SER A 213 -12.56 -10.74 -14.85
CA SER A 213 -13.57 -11.77 -14.56
C SER A 213 -12.94 -13.15 -14.45
N ARG A 214 -12.13 -13.54 -15.44
CA ARG A 214 -11.46 -14.85 -15.45
C ARG A 214 -10.42 -14.99 -14.33
N VAL A 215 -9.67 -13.95 -14.06
CA VAL A 215 -8.69 -13.95 -12.95
C VAL A 215 -9.38 -14.02 -11.60
N MET A 216 -10.43 -13.22 -11.34
CA MET A 216 -11.09 -13.18 -10.05
C MET A 216 -12.02 -14.37 -9.81
N PHE A 217 -12.86 -14.70 -10.81
CA PHE A 217 -13.96 -15.66 -10.65
C PHE A 217 -13.76 -16.98 -11.40
N GLY A 218 -12.72 -17.08 -12.25
CA GLY A 218 -12.43 -18.28 -13.03
C GLY A 218 -13.41 -18.54 -14.17
N ARG A 219 -14.22 -17.55 -14.59
CA ARG A 219 -15.22 -17.65 -15.65
C ARG A 219 -15.38 -16.34 -16.40
N GLY A 220 -16.03 -16.39 -17.55
CA GLY A 220 -16.29 -15.22 -18.39
C GLY A 220 -17.23 -14.21 -17.74
N SER A 221 -17.11 -12.95 -18.14
CA SER A 221 -17.93 -11.85 -17.61
C SER A 221 -19.43 -12.05 -17.84
N SER A 222 -19.81 -12.73 -18.95
CA SER A 222 -21.20 -13.06 -19.27
C SER A 222 -21.81 -14.15 -18.39
N GLU A 223 -20.98 -14.91 -17.68
CA GLU A 223 -21.40 -16.01 -16.79
C GLU A 223 -21.52 -15.59 -15.33
N LEU A 224 -21.23 -14.32 -15.04
CA LEU A 224 -21.23 -13.80 -13.68
C LEU A 224 -22.64 -13.56 -13.15
N GLY A 225 -22.86 -13.90 -11.88
CA GLY A 225 -24.06 -13.53 -11.15
C GLY A 225 -24.06 -12.01 -10.84
N ARG A 226 -25.20 -11.50 -10.37
CA ARG A 226 -25.39 -10.06 -10.09
C ARG A 226 -24.33 -9.48 -9.14
N PHE A 227 -23.98 -10.17 -8.06
CA PHE A 227 -22.95 -9.73 -7.12
C PHE A 227 -21.54 -9.75 -7.68
N GLU A 228 -21.22 -10.78 -8.47
CA GLU A 228 -19.93 -10.88 -9.14
C GLU A 228 -19.75 -9.78 -10.17
N SER A 229 -20.81 -9.47 -10.94
CA SER A 229 -20.81 -8.37 -11.91
C SER A 229 -20.59 -7.01 -11.23
N LEU A 230 -21.17 -6.78 -10.06
CA LEU A 230 -20.93 -5.58 -9.28
C LEU A 230 -19.47 -5.48 -8.79
N ARG A 231 -18.91 -6.59 -8.29
CA ARG A 231 -17.49 -6.66 -7.90
C ARG A 231 -16.56 -6.43 -9.08
N LEU A 232 -16.90 -6.98 -10.24
CA LEU A 232 -16.16 -6.76 -11.48
C LEU A 232 -16.17 -5.29 -11.88
N ALA A 233 -17.35 -4.65 -11.90
CA ALA A 233 -17.47 -3.23 -12.20
C ALA A 233 -16.66 -2.36 -11.25
N ALA A 234 -16.66 -2.67 -9.95
CA ALA A 234 -15.85 -1.99 -8.95
C ALA A 234 -14.34 -2.17 -9.18
N ALA A 235 -13.90 -3.36 -9.59
CA ALA A 235 -12.49 -3.64 -9.90
C ALA A 235 -12.03 -2.88 -11.16
N VAL A 236 -12.83 -2.89 -12.22
CA VAL A 236 -12.56 -2.14 -13.46
C VAL A 236 -12.46 -0.65 -13.20
N ALA A 237 -13.38 -0.08 -12.41
CA ALA A 237 -13.37 1.34 -12.06
C ALA A 237 -12.12 1.75 -11.26
N ARG A 238 -11.66 0.90 -10.35
CA ARG A 238 -10.39 1.12 -9.63
C ARG A 238 -9.20 1.14 -10.57
N LEU A 239 -9.13 0.21 -11.51
CA LEU A 239 -8.08 0.17 -12.53
C LEU A 239 -8.10 1.40 -13.43
N ALA A 240 -9.27 1.92 -13.77
CA ALA A 240 -9.44 3.14 -14.56
C ALA A 240 -9.09 4.44 -13.79
N GLY A 241 -8.68 4.34 -12.51
CA GLY A 241 -8.30 5.50 -11.70
C GLY A 241 -9.47 6.26 -11.06
N PHE A 242 -10.71 5.76 -11.20
CA PHE A 242 -11.88 6.35 -10.56
C PHE A 242 -11.93 6.14 -9.03
N GLY A 243 -11.06 5.27 -8.50
CA GLY A 243 -10.97 4.97 -7.08
C GLY A 243 -9.99 5.83 -6.27
N SER A 244 -9.16 6.64 -6.91
CA SER A 244 -8.14 7.48 -6.22
C SER A 244 -8.65 8.86 -5.79
N GLY A 245 -9.89 9.20 -6.13
CA GLY A 245 -10.52 10.51 -5.91
C GLY A 245 -11.70 10.52 -4.93
N GLY A 246 -11.72 9.65 -3.92
CA GLY A 246 -12.72 9.74 -2.84
C GLY A 246 -14.03 8.98 -3.05
N LEU A 247 -14.27 8.38 -4.21
CA LEU A 247 -15.38 7.46 -4.40
C LEU A 247 -14.95 6.04 -3.99
N GLY A 248 -15.37 5.61 -2.82
CA GLY A 248 -15.16 4.24 -2.35
C GLY A 248 -15.92 3.23 -3.23
N VAL A 249 -15.57 1.93 -3.08
CA VAL A 249 -16.29 0.83 -3.77
C VAL A 249 -17.80 0.89 -3.50
N LEU A 250 -18.17 1.34 -2.31
CA LEU A 250 -19.57 1.52 -1.91
C LEU A 250 -20.25 2.67 -2.67
N ASP A 251 -19.52 3.74 -2.98
CA ASP A 251 -20.08 4.88 -3.74
C ASP A 251 -20.33 4.51 -5.21
N LEU A 252 -19.43 3.70 -5.78
CA LEU A 252 -19.65 3.16 -7.11
C LEU A 252 -20.81 2.17 -7.14
N GLY A 253 -20.93 1.32 -6.12
CA GLY A 253 -22.06 0.42 -5.94
C GLY A 253 -23.38 1.18 -5.87
N ARG A 254 -23.43 2.30 -5.14
CA ARG A 254 -24.59 3.20 -5.09
C ARG A 254 -24.96 3.73 -6.46
N ALA A 255 -23.97 4.24 -7.22
CA ALA A 255 -24.22 4.82 -8.55
C ALA A 255 -24.73 3.77 -9.55
N VAL A 256 -24.17 2.54 -9.54
CA VAL A 256 -24.58 1.45 -10.44
C VAL A 256 -25.96 0.90 -10.10
N LEU A 257 -26.28 0.78 -8.81
CA LEU A 257 -27.57 0.27 -8.34
C LEU A 257 -28.66 1.33 -8.33
N GLY A 258 -28.31 2.61 -8.51
CA GLY A 258 -29.24 3.73 -8.40
C GLY A 258 -29.80 3.91 -6.99
N VAL A 259 -29.02 3.56 -5.98
CA VAL A 259 -29.37 3.64 -4.55
C VAL A 259 -28.54 4.72 -3.86
N ASP A 260 -29.09 5.32 -2.81
CA ASP A 260 -28.46 6.42 -2.09
C ASP A 260 -27.56 5.89 -0.94
N VAL A 261 -27.90 4.71 -0.42
CA VAL A 261 -27.18 4.06 0.68
C VAL A 261 -26.77 2.66 0.28
N LEU A 262 -25.51 2.36 0.43
CA LEU A 262 -24.94 1.02 0.38
C LEU A 262 -23.96 0.90 1.56
N ARG A 263 -24.27 0.04 2.51
CA ARG A 263 -23.58 -0.05 3.79
C ARG A 263 -23.32 -1.50 4.13
N VAL A 264 -22.14 -1.81 4.64
CA VAL A 264 -21.87 -3.11 5.27
C VAL A 264 -21.94 -2.88 6.76
N ASN A 265 -22.90 -3.53 7.41
CA ASN A 265 -23.07 -3.51 8.85
C ASN A 265 -22.41 -4.78 9.42
N SER A 266 -21.62 -4.64 10.48
CA SER A 266 -21.13 -5.77 11.27
C SER A 266 -21.71 -5.61 12.68
N ALA A 267 -22.47 -6.57 13.09
CA ALA A 267 -23.02 -6.66 14.44
C ALA A 267 -22.43 -7.90 15.13
N THR A 268 -22.00 -7.74 16.37
CA THR A 268 -21.63 -8.89 17.21
C THR A 268 -22.87 -9.30 17.97
N ASP A 269 -23.36 -10.51 17.75
CA ASP A 269 -24.45 -11.06 18.55
C ASP A 269 -23.99 -11.20 20.01
N LYS A 270 -24.74 -10.61 20.90
CA LYS A 270 -24.42 -10.61 22.34
C LYS A 270 -24.64 -11.96 23.02
N GLU A 271 -25.38 -12.88 22.41
CA GLU A 271 -25.69 -14.20 22.97
C GLU A 271 -24.73 -15.29 22.45
N SER A 272 -24.32 -15.25 21.17
CA SER A 272 -23.43 -16.26 20.58
C SER A 272 -21.98 -15.79 20.49
N GLY A 273 -21.70 -14.48 20.48
CA GLY A 273 -20.36 -13.92 20.29
C GLY A 273 -19.88 -13.96 18.83
N ASP A 274 -20.73 -14.36 17.89
CA ASP A 274 -20.41 -14.42 16.47
C ASP A 274 -20.55 -13.04 15.80
N GLU A 275 -19.65 -12.72 14.87
CA GLU A 275 -19.74 -11.51 14.06
C GLU A 275 -20.68 -11.76 12.88
N GLU A 276 -21.88 -11.20 12.96
CA GLU A 276 -22.81 -11.17 11.83
C GLU A 276 -22.54 -9.96 10.95
N SER A 277 -22.31 -10.20 9.68
CA SER A 277 -22.19 -9.15 8.69
C SER A 277 -23.40 -9.11 7.77
N SER A 278 -23.94 -7.93 7.55
CA SER A 278 -25.07 -7.71 6.64
C SER A 278 -24.77 -6.59 5.64
N LEU A 279 -25.40 -6.69 4.47
CA LEU A 279 -25.35 -5.67 3.43
C LEU A 279 -26.69 -4.94 3.37
N GLU A 280 -26.65 -3.64 3.66
CA GLU A 280 -27.81 -2.76 3.57
C GLU A 280 -27.75 -1.94 2.28
N VAL A 281 -28.85 -1.99 1.53
CA VAL A 281 -29.04 -1.24 0.28
C VAL A 281 -30.31 -0.41 0.41
N GLY A 282 -30.24 0.89 0.20
CA GLY A 282 -31.41 1.74 0.37
C GLY A 282 -31.42 3.01 -0.47
N LYS A 283 -32.59 3.60 -0.54
CA LYS A 283 -32.86 4.84 -1.29
C LYS A 283 -33.74 5.79 -0.50
N PHE A 284 -33.43 7.09 -0.62
CA PHE A 284 -34.32 8.13 -0.11
C PHE A 284 -35.44 8.43 -1.10
N ILE A 285 -36.68 8.38 -0.61
CA ILE A 285 -37.86 8.82 -1.34
C ILE A 285 -38.21 10.22 -0.84
N GLY A 286 -37.80 11.24 -1.61
CA GLY A 286 -37.83 12.61 -1.15
C GLY A 286 -36.81 12.91 -0.04
N GLU A 287 -37.02 13.94 0.76
CA GLU A 287 -36.07 14.42 1.77
C GLU A 287 -36.17 13.70 3.12
N LYS A 288 -37.24 12.94 3.37
CA LYS A 288 -37.57 12.46 4.72
C LYS A 288 -37.83 10.97 4.85
N ILE A 289 -38.01 10.24 3.74
CA ILE A 289 -38.34 8.81 3.77
C ILE A 289 -37.16 8.01 3.23
N TYR A 290 -36.67 7.09 4.02
CA TYR A 290 -35.66 6.11 3.63
C TYR A 290 -36.30 4.73 3.50
N LEU A 291 -36.02 4.04 2.39
CA LEU A 291 -36.37 2.64 2.18
C LEU A 291 -35.10 1.85 1.93
N GLY A 292 -34.86 0.82 2.72
CA GLY A 292 -33.70 -0.06 2.61
C GLY A 292 -34.10 -1.53 2.69
N VAL A 293 -33.22 -2.35 2.13
CA VAL A 293 -33.24 -3.80 2.29
C VAL A 293 -31.89 -4.20 2.85
N GLU A 294 -31.89 -4.93 3.92
CA GLU A 294 -30.70 -5.49 4.55
C GLU A 294 -30.70 -7.00 4.32
N GLN A 295 -29.58 -7.53 3.84
CA GLN A 295 -29.34 -8.96 3.64
C GLN A 295 -28.15 -9.40 4.49
N GLY A 296 -28.40 -10.27 5.45
CA GLY A 296 -27.32 -10.96 6.17
C GLY A 296 -26.66 -12.06 5.36
N LEU A 297 -25.65 -12.68 5.91
CA LEU A 297 -24.91 -13.77 5.27
C LEU A 297 -25.70 -15.07 5.17
N GLU A 298 -26.69 -15.26 6.02
CA GLU A 298 -27.60 -16.39 5.98
C GLU A 298 -28.70 -16.19 4.93
N PRO A 299 -29.10 -17.25 4.18
CA PRO A 299 -30.06 -17.14 3.09
C PRO A 299 -31.41 -16.52 3.46
N ASP A 300 -31.85 -16.72 4.68
CA ASP A 300 -33.18 -16.29 5.17
C ASP A 300 -33.16 -15.02 6.04
N SER A 301 -31.99 -14.35 6.15
CA SER A 301 -31.82 -13.13 6.96
C SER A 301 -32.02 -11.85 6.14
N THR A 302 -33.20 -11.72 5.51
CA THR A 302 -33.55 -10.49 4.76
C THR A 302 -34.47 -9.62 5.60
N ALA A 303 -34.09 -8.35 5.82
CA ALA A 303 -34.92 -7.36 6.49
C ALA A 303 -35.24 -6.20 5.55
N VAL A 304 -36.49 -5.72 5.61
CA VAL A 304 -36.90 -4.46 4.96
C VAL A 304 -36.93 -3.35 6.02
N ILE A 305 -36.26 -2.28 5.71
CA ILE A 305 -36.11 -1.11 6.59
C ILE A 305 -36.85 0.06 5.98
N MET A 306 -37.72 0.69 6.76
CA MET A 306 -38.35 1.97 6.41
C MET A 306 -38.07 2.95 7.53
N GLU A 307 -37.44 4.09 7.22
CA GLU A 307 -37.22 5.17 8.18
C GLU A 307 -37.93 6.45 7.71
N LEU A 308 -38.55 7.15 8.62
CA LEU A 308 -39.13 8.48 8.41
C LEU A 308 -38.44 9.47 9.33
N GLU A 309 -37.85 10.50 8.74
CA GLU A 309 -37.29 11.62 9.50
C GLU A 309 -38.40 12.54 9.95
N LEU A 310 -38.67 12.55 11.26
CA LEU A 310 -39.73 13.39 11.88
C LEU A 310 -39.21 14.81 12.14
N THR A 311 -37.95 14.89 12.65
CA THR A 311 -37.27 16.17 12.89
C THR A 311 -35.77 15.96 12.61
N PRO A 312 -34.94 17.03 12.53
CA PRO A 312 -33.49 16.90 12.37
C PRO A 312 -32.79 16.03 13.44
N HIS A 313 -33.49 15.75 14.53
CA HIS A 313 -32.95 15.00 15.70
C HIS A 313 -33.75 13.73 16.02
N SER A 314 -34.80 13.41 15.28
CA SER A 314 -35.62 12.22 15.56
C SER A 314 -36.07 11.51 14.28
N LYS A 315 -35.95 10.17 14.30
CA LYS A 315 -36.37 9.28 13.23
C LYS A 315 -37.28 8.20 13.78
N ALA A 316 -38.37 7.90 13.06
CA ALA A 316 -39.18 6.69 13.31
C ALA A 316 -38.78 5.64 12.27
N GLY A 317 -38.55 4.41 12.71
CA GLY A 317 -38.15 3.32 11.83
C GLY A 317 -38.99 2.07 12.06
N ILE A 318 -39.23 1.34 10.98
CA ILE A 318 -39.83 0.00 10.96
C ILE A 318 -38.83 -0.92 10.28
N ARG A 319 -38.53 -2.05 10.93
CA ARG A 319 -37.74 -3.14 10.39
C ARG A 319 -38.59 -4.40 10.39
N THR A 320 -38.77 -4.97 9.23
CA THR A 320 -39.57 -6.19 9.05
C THR A 320 -38.66 -7.28 8.52
N GLU A 321 -38.52 -8.36 9.26
CA GLU A 321 -37.92 -9.63 8.88
C GLU A 321 -39.04 -10.64 8.62
N GLN A 322 -38.73 -11.83 8.04
CA GLN A 322 -39.74 -12.81 7.61
C GLN A 322 -40.78 -13.13 8.71
N ASP A 323 -40.36 -13.22 9.98
CA ASP A 323 -41.21 -13.61 11.10
C ASP A 323 -41.32 -12.55 12.22
N ASN A 324 -40.66 -11.42 12.07
CA ASN A 324 -40.60 -10.39 13.10
C ASN A 324 -40.66 -8.97 12.53
N THR A 325 -41.51 -8.13 13.09
CA THR A 325 -41.58 -6.71 12.76
C THR A 325 -41.29 -5.88 14.00
N SER A 326 -40.27 -5.07 13.94
CA SER A 326 -39.90 -4.15 15.01
C SER A 326 -40.15 -2.72 14.56
N ALA A 327 -40.67 -1.88 15.43
CA ALA A 327 -40.84 -0.45 15.22
C ALA A 327 -40.16 0.32 16.36
N GLY A 328 -39.47 1.38 16.04
CA GLY A 328 -38.74 2.18 17.01
C GLY A 328 -38.64 3.64 16.64
N VAL A 329 -38.41 4.48 17.65
CA VAL A 329 -38.08 5.89 17.46
C VAL A 329 -36.66 6.11 18.00
N GLN A 330 -35.78 6.62 17.14
CA GLN A 330 -34.43 6.99 17.53
C GLN A 330 -34.31 8.48 17.75
N TRP A 331 -33.69 8.86 18.84
CA TRP A 331 -33.43 10.27 19.16
C TRP A 331 -31.91 10.52 19.24
N LYS A 332 -31.42 11.49 18.48
CA LYS A 332 -30.02 11.87 18.49
C LYS A 332 -29.86 13.18 19.26
N MET A 333 -29.25 13.12 20.44
CA MET A 333 -28.82 14.31 21.17
C MET A 333 -27.36 14.60 20.79
N ASN A 334 -27.09 15.78 20.26
CA ASN A 334 -25.74 16.28 20.07
C ASN A 334 -25.33 16.99 21.36
N TYR A 335 -24.29 16.50 22.01
CA TYR A 335 -23.58 17.21 23.07
C TYR A 335 -22.46 18.04 22.47
#